data_8e06d7445eb0949249619d853dcb518a
#
_entry.id   8e06d7445eb0949249619d853dcb518a
#
_cell.length_a   1.000
_cell.length_b   1.000
_cell.length_c   1.000
_cell.angle_alpha   90.00
_cell.angle_beta   90.00
_cell.angle_gamma   90.00
#
_symmetry.space_group_name_H-M   'P 1'
#
loop_
_entity.id
_entity.type
_entity.pdbx_description
1 polymer ?
#
loop_
_entity_poly.entity_id
_entity_poly.type
_entity_poly.pdbx_seq_one_letter_code
_entity_poly.pdbx_strand_id
1 'polypeptide(L)'
;MNTQTRFNSSDIYSILSQTQRLRVSDGVIKPVLDGCLNSSQLLVLIWSQLGDFDNLEYAWWLQREKEKIEARGITIRAIGIGNRNSGVKFCKYTGFPQEWLFVDTIAEIHALLRLYRGLSIQLPMLSTSQKAWLNLMLMCAGIGSPGTLKEVFRGYKGDKKAPQLIADEEVVGGTPLPPMKGSFFQAAGGKGFQRPFELATLRLRNMTEVLSNWNTYVPDSSYLTQRGATFLFDSQGKLIYEHCDRNILGFAENMSNPLDFLYK
;
A
#
# COMPACT_ATOMS: atom_id res chain seq x y z
N MET A 1 26.25 4.50 7.04
CA MET A 1 25.51 5.64 6.46
C MET A 1 25.71 5.64 4.95
N ASN A 2 24.79 5.00 4.20
CA ASN A 2 24.81 5.09 2.73
C ASN A 2 23.84 6.20 2.35
N THR A 3 24.39 7.34 1.99
CA THR A 3 23.65 8.43 1.31
C THR A 3 23.29 7.92 -0.09
N GLN A 4 22.13 7.28 -0.23
CA GLN A 4 21.54 7.07 -1.55
C GLN A 4 21.31 8.46 -2.14
N THR A 5 21.94 8.73 -3.27
CA THR A 5 21.71 9.93 -4.08
C THR A 5 20.21 9.97 -4.38
N ARG A 6 19.48 10.87 -3.74
CA ARG A 6 18.06 11.13 -4.05
C ARG A 6 18.01 11.64 -5.49
N PHE A 7 17.08 11.12 -6.28
CA PHE A 7 16.74 11.70 -7.58
C PHE A 7 16.34 13.16 -7.39
N ASN A 8 16.64 14.01 -8.37
CA ASN A 8 15.99 15.31 -8.45
C ASN A 8 14.49 15.06 -8.67
N SER A 9 13.64 15.90 -8.09
CA SER A 9 12.18 15.81 -8.22
C SER A 9 11.69 15.77 -9.68
N SER A 10 12.39 16.46 -10.59
CA SER A 10 12.16 16.42 -12.04
C SER A 10 12.38 15.04 -12.65
N ASP A 11 13.29 14.25 -12.10
CA ASP A 11 13.64 12.93 -12.64
C ASP A 11 12.52 11.91 -12.36
N ILE A 12 11.91 11.95 -11.17
CA ILE A 12 10.81 11.04 -10.78
C ILE A 12 9.60 11.26 -11.70
N TYR A 13 9.18 12.52 -11.90
CA TYR A 13 8.06 12.84 -12.79
C TYR A 13 8.36 12.43 -14.24
N SER A 14 9.57 12.68 -14.73
CA SER A 14 10.01 12.27 -16.06
C SER A 14 9.96 10.76 -16.25
N ILE A 15 10.46 9.96 -15.28
CA ILE A 15 10.37 8.50 -15.31
C ILE A 15 8.91 8.06 -15.38
N LEU A 16 8.04 8.61 -14.52
CA LEU A 16 6.63 8.24 -14.47
C LEU A 16 5.87 8.61 -15.73
N SER A 17 6.15 9.78 -16.33
CA SER A 17 5.51 10.25 -17.55
C SER A 17 5.86 9.42 -18.79
N GLN A 18 7.04 8.80 -18.80
CA GLN A 18 7.49 7.89 -19.86
C GLN A 18 7.10 6.44 -19.62
N THR A 19 6.62 6.13 -18.41
CA THR A 19 6.28 4.75 -18.02
C THR A 19 4.95 4.33 -18.67
N GLN A 20 4.97 3.19 -19.34
CA GLN A 20 3.78 2.52 -19.89
C GLN A 20 3.59 1.19 -19.19
N ARG A 21 2.37 0.91 -18.71
CA ARG A 21 2.01 -0.34 -18.03
C ARG A 21 0.62 -0.79 -18.44
N LEU A 22 0.34 -2.05 -18.19
CA LEU A 22 -0.96 -2.64 -18.43
C LEU A 22 -1.97 -2.08 -17.43
N ARG A 23 -3.00 -1.38 -17.92
CA ARG A 23 -4.10 -0.89 -17.11
C ARG A 23 -5.07 -2.04 -16.80
N VAL A 24 -5.51 -2.13 -15.54
CA VAL A 24 -6.33 -3.26 -15.07
C VAL A 24 -7.71 -3.28 -15.72
N SER A 25 -8.35 -2.12 -15.90
CA SER A 25 -9.74 -2.02 -16.39
C SER A 25 -9.94 -2.61 -17.78
N ASP A 26 -9.05 -2.34 -18.73
CA ASP A 26 -9.17 -2.77 -20.12
C ASP A 26 -8.10 -3.76 -20.57
N GLY A 27 -7.03 -3.96 -19.80
CA GLY A 27 -5.92 -4.83 -20.15
C GLY A 27 -5.00 -4.27 -21.26
N VAL A 28 -5.06 -2.96 -21.50
CA VAL A 28 -4.26 -2.28 -22.53
C VAL A 28 -3.03 -1.64 -21.91
N ILE A 29 -1.89 -1.74 -22.59
CA ILE A 29 -0.67 -1.02 -22.19
C ILE A 29 -0.86 0.45 -22.57
N LYS A 30 -0.72 1.34 -21.58
CA LYS A 30 -0.90 2.79 -21.72
C LYS A 30 0.11 3.56 -20.88
N PRO A 31 0.37 4.83 -21.20
CA PRO A 31 1.09 5.72 -20.30
C PRO A 31 0.37 5.78 -18.93
N VAL A 32 1.13 5.63 -17.85
CA VAL A 32 0.55 5.63 -16.50
C VAL A 32 -0.14 6.94 -16.17
N LEU A 33 0.42 8.06 -16.66
CA LEU A 33 -0.12 9.40 -16.44
C LEU A 33 -1.12 9.85 -17.51
N ASP A 34 -1.63 8.92 -18.34
CA ASP A 34 -2.66 9.25 -19.33
C ASP A 34 -3.90 9.87 -18.65
N GLY A 35 -4.35 11.01 -19.21
CA GLY A 35 -5.50 11.76 -18.69
C GLY A 35 -5.25 12.56 -17.40
N CYS A 36 -3.97 12.70 -16.92
CA CYS A 36 -3.66 13.42 -15.69
C CYS A 36 -3.26 14.90 -15.90
N LEU A 37 -3.14 15.37 -17.14
CA LEU A 37 -2.59 16.70 -17.47
C LEU A 37 -3.36 17.89 -16.88
N ASN A 38 -4.65 17.72 -16.58
CA ASN A 38 -5.52 18.80 -16.08
C ASN A 38 -5.82 18.67 -14.57
N SER A 39 -5.08 17.83 -13.85
CA SER A 39 -5.27 17.64 -12.41
C SER A 39 -4.66 18.79 -11.63
N SER A 40 -5.33 19.27 -10.59
CA SER A 40 -4.73 20.25 -9.66
C SER A 40 -3.54 19.67 -8.92
N GLN A 41 -3.63 18.40 -8.57
CA GLN A 41 -2.55 17.60 -7.98
C GLN A 41 -2.64 16.16 -8.49
N LEU A 42 -1.50 15.47 -8.52
CA LEU A 42 -1.40 14.08 -8.96
C LEU A 42 -0.74 13.23 -7.87
N LEU A 43 -1.50 12.30 -7.31
CA LEU A 43 -1.01 11.30 -6.36
C LEU A 43 -0.63 10.03 -7.13
N VAL A 44 0.65 9.67 -7.10
CA VAL A 44 1.16 8.44 -7.71
C VAL A 44 1.64 7.49 -6.63
N LEU A 45 1.09 6.29 -6.63
CA LEU A 45 1.38 5.22 -5.69
C LEU A 45 2.16 4.12 -6.41
N ILE A 46 3.35 3.84 -5.95
CA ILE A 46 4.13 2.67 -6.41
C ILE A 46 3.97 1.62 -5.33
N TRP A 47 3.02 0.74 -5.51
CA TRP A 47 2.71 -0.32 -4.56
C TRP A 47 3.64 -1.53 -4.76
N SER A 48 4.06 -2.15 -3.68
CA SER A 48 4.72 -3.46 -3.66
C SER A 48 3.83 -4.53 -4.33
N GLN A 49 3.99 -5.79 -4.03
CA GLN A 49 3.05 -6.80 -4.53
C GLN A 49 1.61 -6.50 -4.14
N LEU A 50 0.65 -6.66 -5.06
CA LEU A 50 -0.77 -6.44 -4.78
C LEU A 50 -1.32 -7.34 -3.66
N GLY A 51 -0.62 -8.44 -3.36
CA GLY A 51 -0.89 -9.28 -2.18
C GLY A 51 -0.22 -8.81 -0.89
N ASP A 52 0.45 -7.68 -0.88
CA ASP A 52 0.98 -7.08 0.35
C ASP A 52 -0.15 -6.43 1.15
N PHE A 53 -0.24 -6.76 2.43
CA PHE A 53 -1.30 -6.26 3.32
C PHE A 53 -1.27 -4.75 3.47
N ASP A 54 -0.11 -4.13 3.34
CA ASP A 54 0.08 -2.67 3.35
C ASP A 54 -0.71 -2.01 2.22
N ASN A 55 -0.66 -2.58 1.01
CA ASN A 55 -1.38 -2.04 -0.14
C ASN A 55 -2.90 -2.14 0.02
N LEU A 56 -3.40 -3.25 0.62
CA LEU A 56 -4.83 -3.40 0.89
C LEU A 56 -5.29 -2.40 1.94
N GLU A 57 -4.49 -2.18 3.00
CA GLU A 57 -4.77 -1.18 4.03
C GLU A 57 -4.73 0.24 3.44
N TYR A 58 -3.72 0.54 2.61
CA TYR A 58 -3.61 1.84 1.95
C TYR A 58 -4.79 2.12 1.00
N ALA A 59 -5.16 1.15 0.17
CA ALA A 59 -6.32 1.26 -0.71
C ALA A 59 -7.62 1.49 0.08
N TRP A 60 -7.78 0.84 1.23
CA TRP A 60 -8.91 1.06 2.13
C TRP A 60 -8.95 2.51 2.66
N TRP A 61 -7.80 3.07 3.07
CA TRP A 61 -7.71 4.47 3.48
C TRP A 61 -8.11 5.43 2.36
N LEU A 62 -7.64 5.18 1.12
CA LEU A 62 -7.98 6.00 -0.04
C LEU A 62 -9.47 5.95 -0.36
N GLN A 63 -10.11 4.78 -0.25
CA GLN A 63 -11.54 4.66 -0.45
C GLN A 63 -12.35 5.39 0.63
N ARG A 64 -11.91 5.33 1.88
CA ARG A 64 -12.53 6.04 2.98
C ARG A 64 -12.50 7.56 2.82
N GLU A 65 -11.43 8.11 2.27
CA GLU A 65 -11.24 9.55 2.07
C GLU A 65 -11.55 10.00 0.63
N LYS A 66 -12.13 9.11 -0.19
CA LYS A 66 -12.32 9.32 -1.63
C LYS A 66 -13.01 10.64 -1.95
N GLU A 67 -14.13 10.94 -1.32
CA GLU A 67 -14.90 12.17 -1.56
C GLU A 67 -14.07 13.43 -1.26
N LYS A 68 -13.29 13.42 -0.19
CA LYS A 68 -12.41 14.55 0.17
C LYS A 68 -11.26 14.71 -0.82
N ILE A 69 -10.70 13.62 -1.31
CA ILE A 69 -9.62 13.62 -2.30
C ILE A 69 -10.13 14.18 -3.62
N GLU A 70 -11.30 13.70 -4.08
CA GLU A 70 -11.96 14.17 -5.30
C GLU A 70 -12.34 15.67 -5.23
N ALA A 71 -12.89 16.10 -4.08
CA ALA A 71 -13.25 17.51 -3.85
C ALA A 71 -12.03 18.46 -3.93
N ARG A 72 -10.82 17.96 -3.75
CA ARG A 72 -9.56 18.72 -3.92
C ARG A 72 -9.00 18.68 -5.35
N GLY A 73 -9.64 17.95 -6.26
CA GLY A 73 -9.16 17.77 -7.63
C GLY A 73 -7.87 16.95 -7.72
N ILE A 74 -7.62 16.08 -6.73
CA ILE A 74 -6.47 15.18 -6.73
C ILE A 74 -6.78 13.97 -7.60
N THR A 75 -5.99 13.77 -8.64
CA THR A 75 -6.04 12.55 -9.46
C THR A 75 -5.12 11.49 -8.89
N ILE A 76 -5.59 10.24 -8.84
CA ILE A 76 -4.81 9.11 -8.31
C ILE A 76 -4.39 8.19 -9.46
N ARG A 77 -3.14 7.71 -9.41
CA ARG A 77 -2.62 6.59 -10.21
C ARG A 77 -1.84 5.65 -9.30
N ALA A 78 -2.01 4.37 -9.52
CA ALA A 78 -1.27 3.35 -8.79
C ALA A 78 -0.61 2.36 -9.76
N ILE A 79 0.60 1.92 -9.45
CA ILE A 79 1.30 0.83 -10.14
C ILE A 79 1.64 -0.21 -9.08
N GLY A 80 1.13 -1.43 -9.23
CA GLY A 80 1.40 -2.53 -8.29
C GLY A 80 2.10 -3.70 -8.96
N ILE A 81 2.94 -4.42 -8.21
CA ILE A 81 3.54 -5.66 -8.71
C ILE A 81 2.48 -6.75 -8.76
N GLY A 82 2.28 -7.30 -9.94
CA GLY A 82 1.30 -8.35 -10.21
C GLY A 82 0.93 -8.42 -11.68
N ASN A 83 -0.04 -9.24 -12.00
CA ASN A 83 -0.64 -9.32 -13.32
C ASN A 83 -2.06 -8.75 -13.34
N ARG A 84 -2.74 -8.75 -14.49
CA ARG A 84 -4.10 -8.23 -14.61
C ARG A 84 -5.08 -8.92 -13.64
N ASN A 85 -4.98 -10.24 -13.47
CA ASN A 85 -5.86 -10.98 -12.57
C ASN A 85 -5.65 -10.57 -11.11
N SER A 86 -4.39 -10.35 -10.70
CA SER A 86 -4.06 -9.78 -9.38
C SER A 86 -4.73 -8.41 -9.20
N GLY A 87 -4.63 -7.55 -10.21
CA GLY A 87 -5.23 -6.21 -10.18
C GLY A 87 -6.75 -6.23 -10.10
N VAL A 88 -7.41 -7.06 -10.91
CA VAL A 88 -8.88 -7.22 -10.87
C VAL A 88 -9.34 -7.72 -9.50
N LYS A 89 -8.64 -8.73 -8.95
CA LYS A 89 -8.96 -9.29 -7.62
C LYS A 89 -8.77 -8.24 -6.52
N PHE A 90 -7.65 -7.49 -6.57
CA PHE A 90 -7.34 -6.40 -5.66
C PHE A 90 -8.43 -5.31 -5.67
N CYS A 91 -8.78 -4.81 -6.86
CA CYS A 91 -9.81 -3.78 -7.01
C CYS A 91 -11.19 -4.27 -6.54
N LYS A 92 -11.54 -5.53 -6.83
CA LYS A 92 -12.80 -6.13 -6.37
C LYS A 92 -12.88 -6.18 -4.85
N TYR A 93 -11.78 -6.48 -4.17
CA TYR A 93 -11.75 -6.59 -2.71
C TYR A 93 -11.69 -5.23 -2.02
N THR A 94 -10.85 -4.32 -2.51
CA THR A 94 -10.59 -3.02 -1.87
C THR A 94 -11.57 -1.93 -2.28
N GLY A 95 -12.30 -2.09 -3.40
CA GLY A 95 -13.10 -1.04 -4.01
C GLY A 95 -12.28 -0.02 -4.81
N PHE A 96 -10.93 -0.19 -4.91
CA PHE A 96 -10.08 0.73 -5.66
C PHE A 96 -10.43 0.71 -7.15
N PRO A 97 -10.55 1.86 -7.83
CA PRO A 97 -10.96 1.92 -9.24
C PRO A 97 -9.96 1.22 -10.16
N GLN A 98 -10.44 0.32 -11.02
CA GLN A 98 -9.61 -0.43 -11.95
C GLN A 98 -8.92 0.46 -13.00
N GLU A 99 -9.52 1.57 -13.36
CA GLU A 99 -8.99 2.57 -14.30
C GLU A 99 -7.79 3.35 -13.72
N TRP A 100 -7.61 3.36 -12.41
CA TRP A 100 -6.50 4.02 -11.73
C TRP A 100 -5.33 3.09 -11.46
N LEU A 101 -5.55 1.77 -11.59
CA LEU A 101 -4.53 0.75 -11.29
C LEU A 101 -3.87 0.22 -12.56
N PHE A 102 -2.55 0.24 -12.53
CA PHE A 102 -1.67 -0.37 -13.51
C PHE A 102 -0.87 -1.50 -12.85
N VAL A 103 -0.43 -2.48 -13.64
CA VAL A 103 0.35 -3.61 -13.12
C VAL A 103 1.71 -3.73 -13.81
N ASP A 104 2.70 -4.07 -13.00
CA ASP A 104 4.09 -4.30 -13.41
C ASP A 104 4.52 -5.70 -12.94
N THR A 105 4.67 -6.63 -13.86
CA THR A 105 4.95 -8.04 -13.54
C THR A 105 6.36 -8.30 -13.05
N ILE A 106 7.30 -7.40 -13.35
CA ILE A 106 8.74 -7.59 -13.07
C ILE A 106 9.35 -6.50 -12.18
N ALA A 107 8.50 -5.70 -11.53
CA ALA A 107 8.92 -4.61 -10.64
C ALA A 107 9.91 -3.61 -11.30
N GLU A 108 9.81 -3.39 -12.62
CA GLU A 108 10.75 -2.54 -13.35
C GLU A 108 10.72 -1.10 -12.85
N ILE A 109 9.51 -0.53 -12.61
CA ILE A 109 9.38 0.82 -12.09
C ILE A 109 10.04 0.98 -10.71
N HIS A 110 10.00 -0.05 -9.87
CA HIS A 110 10.67 -0.04 -8.57
C HIS A 110 12.19 0.03 -8.72
N ALA A 111 12.74 -0.67 -9.71
CA ALA A 111 14.17 -0.63 -10.02
C ALA A 111 14.58 0.73 -10.61
N LEU A 112 13.79 1.30 -11.52
CA LEU A 112 14.02 2.63 -12.10
C LEU A 112 14.02 3.72 -11.03
N LEU A 113 13.08 3.66 -10.08
CA LEU A 113 12.99 4.59 -8.94
C LEU A 113 13.89 4.22 -7.76
N ARG A 114 14.72 3.17 -7.89
CA ARG A 114 15.65 2.68 -6.84
C ARG A 114 14.98 2.47 -5.48
N LEU A 115 13.75 1.96 -5.49
CA LEU A 115 13.00 1.69 -4.27
C LEU A 115 13.62 0.53 -3.48
N TYR A 116 13.36 0.52 -2.18
CA TYR A 116 13.93 -0.49 -1.29
C TYR A 116 13.43 -1.89 -1.62
N ARG A 117 14.35 -2.79 -1.96
CA ARG A 117 14.03 -4.18 -2.30
C ARG A 117 13.70 -5.06 -1.09
N GLY A 118 13.81 -4.50 0.09
CA GLY A 118 13.69 -5.26 1.33
C GLY A 118 14.93 -6.08 1.65
N LEU A 119 14.77 -6.99 2.60
CA LEU A 119 15.81 -7.91 3.02
C LEU A 119 16.08 -8.93 1.91
N SER A 120 17.36 -9.26 1.67
CA SER A 120 17.79 -10.16 0.59
C SER A 120 18.90 -11.12 1.05
N ILE A 121 18.70 -11.76 2.20
CA ILE A 121 19.64 -12.79 2.70
C ILE A 121 19.63 -13.99 1.75
N GLN A 122 20.83 -14.39 1.32
CA GLN A 122 21.03 -15.52 0.41
C GLN A 122 21.51 -16.74 1.19
N LEU A 123 20.73 -17.80 1.20
CA LEU A 123 21.11 -19.10 1.76
C LEU A 123 21.22 -20.12 0.62
N PRO A 124 22.39 -20.76 0.44
CA PRO A 124 22.68 -21.58 -0.75
C PRO A 124 21.71 -22.74 -0.97
N MET A 125 21.16 -23.29 0.12
CA MET A 125 20.30 -24.50 0.07
C MET A 125 18.81 -24.22 -0.16
N LEU A 126 18.40 -22.94 -0.21
CA LEU A 126 16.99 -22.58 -0.36
C LEU A 126 16.68 -22.18 -1.81
N SER A 127 15.48 -22.55 -2.28
CA SER A 127 14.91 -22.05 -3.54
C SER A 127 14.66 -20.54 -3.48
N THR A 128 14.47 -19.88 -4.62
CA THR A 128 14.15 -18.45 -4.69
C THR A 128 12.90 -18.08 -3.87
N SER A 129 11.85 -18.90 -3.98
CA SER A 129 10.61 -18.70 -3.22
C SER A 129 10.83 -18.86 -1.71
N GLN A 130 11.57 -19.88 -1.28
CA GLN A 130 11.88 -20.09 0.13
C GLN A 130 12.72 -18.94 0.73
N LYS A 131 13.68 -18.42 -0.03
CA LYS A 131 14.46 -17.23 0.36
C LYS A 131 13.56 -16.00 0.52
N ALA A 132 12.65 -15.78 -0.43
CA ALA A 132 11.72 -14.65 -0.39
C ALA A 132 10.81 -14.72 0.85
N TRP A 133 10.26 -15.89 1.14
CA TRP A 133 9.46 -16.12 2.34
C TRP A 133 10.26 -15.92 3.63
N LEU A 134 11.47 -16.48 3.72
CA LEU A 134 12.31 -16.29 4.90
C LEU A 134 12.61 -14.80 5.13
N ASN A 135 13.00 -14.08 4.08
CA ASN A 135 13.30 -12.66 4.17
C ASN A 135 12.07 -11.84 4.58
N LEU A 136 10.87 -12.17 4.05
CA LEU A 136 9.61 -11.55 4.46
C LEU A 136 9.33 -11.79 5.95
N MET A 137 9.47 -13.02 6.44
CA MET A 137 9.26 -13.35 7.85
C MET A 137 10.23 -12.62 8.77
N LEU A 138 11.49 -12.48 8.38
CA LEU A 138 12.47 -11.69 9.11
C LEU A 138 12.10 -10.20 9.16
N MET A 139 11.59 -9.66 8.04
CA MET A 139 11.10 -8.28 8.01
C MET A 139 9.86 -8.09 8.89
N CYS A 140 8.94 -9.05 8.93
CA CYS A 140 7.81 -9.03 9.87
C CYS A 140 8.26 -9.06 11.33
N ALA A 141 9.39 -9.71 11.63
CA ALA A 141 10.03 -9.68 12.95
C ALA A 141 10.89 -8.41 13.21
N GLY A 142 10.91 -7.45 12.27
CA GLY A 142 11.61 -6.18 12.40
C GLY A 142 13.04 -6.16 11.87
N ILE A 143 13.56 -7.28 11.36
CA ILE A 143 14.91 -7.35 10.78
C ILE A 143 14.89 -6.74 9.39
N GLY A 144 15.67 -5.67 9.15
CA GLY A 144 15.62 -4.91 7.90
C GLY A 144 14.31 -4.11 7.68
N SER A 145 13.47 -4.03 8.72
CA SER A 145 12.16 -3.39 8.70
C SER A 145 11.89 -2.65 10.02
N PRO A 146 12.69 -1.60 10.32
CA PRO A 146 12.60 -0.90 11.59
C PRO A 146 11.25 -0.18 11.73
N GLY A 147 10.56 -0.35 12.86
CA GLY A 147 9.23 0.24 13.08
C GLY A 147 8.07 -0.73 12.90
N THR A 148 8.25 -1.86 12.21
CA THR A 148 7.19 -2.87 12.00
C THR A 148 6.56 -3.32 13.32
N LEU A 149 7.35 -3.74 14.29
CA LEU A 149 6.83 -4.19 15.59
C LEU A 149 6.11 -3.07 16.35
N LYS A 150 6.62 -1.83 16.28
CA LYS A 150 5.95 -0.66 16.88
C LYS A 150 4.55 -0.47 16.31
N GLU A 151 4.42 -0.61 14.99
CA GLU A 151 3.15 -0.46 14.29
C GLU A 151 2.18 -1.63 14.59
N VAL A 152 2.68 -2.86 14.68
CA VAL A 152 1.89 -4.01 15.15
C VAL A 152 1.34 -3.74 16.57
N PHE A 153 2.20 -3.31 17.50
CA PHE A 153 1.76 -2.99 18.86
C PHE A 153 0.78 -1.81 18.93
N ARG A 154 0.90 -0.82 18.01
CA ARG A 154 -0.08 0.25 17.90
C ARG A 154 -1.49 -0.29 17.62
N GLY A 155 -1.59 -1.24 16.70
CA GLY A 155 -2.86 -1.90 16.37
C GLY A 155 -3.47 -2.64 17.56
N TYR A 156 -2.66 -3.31 18.37
CA TYR A 156 -3.17 -4.04 19.55
C TYR A 156 -3.56 -3.12 20.70
N LYS A 157 -2.84 -2.03 20.91
CA LYS A 157 -3.10 -1.08 22.03
C LYS A 157 -4.18 -0.06 21.72
N GLY A 158 -4.51 0.14 20.44
CA GLY A 158 -5.28 1.29 19.97
C GLY A 158 -4.41 2.56 19.92
N ASP A 159 -4.96 3.61 19.35
CA ASP A 159 -4.26 4.89 19.19
C ASP A 159 -5.25 6.06 19.33
N LYS A 160 -5.13 6.83 20.41
CA LYS A 160 -5.97 8.00 20.66
C LYS A 160 -5.70 9.17 19.71
N LYS A 161 -4.60 9.13 18.93
CA LYS A 161 -4.26 10.15 17.94
C LYS A 161 -4.76 9.79 16.54
N ALA A 162 -5.15 8.53 16.31
CA ALA A 162 -5.70 8.05 15.07
C ALA A 162 -7.24 8.10 15.10
N PRO A 163 -7.91 8.39 13.97
CA PRO A 163 -9.36 8.35 13.90
C PRO A 163 -9.88 6.93 14.12
N GLN A 164 -11.13 6.80 14.53
CA GLN A 164 -11.83 5.52 14.58
C GLN A 164 -11.83 4.86 13.20
N LEU A 165 -11.43 3.59 13.12
CA LEU A 165 -11.25 2.90 11.84
C LEU A 165 -12.52 2.19 11.37
N ILE A 166 -13.27 1.59 12.28
CA ILE A 166 -14.48 0.83 12.00
C ILE A 166 -15.67 1.61 12.59
N ALA A 167 -16.62 2.00 11.74
CA ALA A 167 -17.83 2.68 12.21
C ALA A 167 -18.64 1.75 13.12
N ASP A 168 -19.37 2.31 14.09
CA ASP A 168 -20.08 1.51 15.08
C ASP A 168 -21.12 0.56 14.46
N GLU A 169 -21.69 0.94 13.32
CA GLU A 169 -22.68 0.14 12.59
C GLU A 169 -22.04 -0.81 11.56
N GLU A 170 -20.77 -0.63 11.26
CA GLU A 170 -20.05 -1.46 10.29
C GLU A 170 -19.84 -2.87 10.85
N VAL A 171 -20.05 -3.88 9.99
CA VAL A 171 -19.78 -5.28 10.33
C VAL A 171 -18.48 -5.70 9.67
N VAL A 172 -17.51 -6.09 10.49
CA VAL A 172 -16.21 -6.59 10.03
C VAL A 172 -16.10 -8.06 10.40
N GLY A 173 -15.75 -8.87 9.41
CA GLY A 173 -15.47 -10.29 9.58
C GLY A 173 -14.19 -10.66 8.86
N GLY A 174 -13.53 -11.67 9.35
CA GLY A 174 -12.35 -12.30 8.72
C GLY A 174 -12.00 -13.56 9.47
N THR A 175 -11.99 -14.70 8.78
CA THR A 175 -11.58 -15.97 9.40
C THR A 175 -10.20 -15.81 10.04
N PRO A 176 -9.96 -16.23 11.29
CA PRO A 176 -10.84 -17.06 12.12
C PRO A 176 -11.90 -16.30 12.96
N LEU A 177 -11.98 -14.98 12.87
CA LEU A 177 -12.90 -14.18 13.68
C LEU A 177 -14.31 -14.21 13.10
N PRO A 178 -15.35 -14.33 13.96
CA PRO A 178 -16.73 -14.18 13.52
C PRO A 178 -17.02 -12.74 13.08
N PRO A 179 -18.07 -12.48 12.29
CA PRO A 179 -18.51 -11.13 11.99
C PRO A 179 -18.83 -10.35 13.29
N MET A 180 -18.23 -9.17 13.43
CA MET A 180 -18.39 -8.31 14.60
C MET A 180 -18.86 -6.91 14.18
N LYS A 181 -19.79 -6.33 14.92
CA LYS A 181 -20.15 -4.91 14.75
C LYS A 181 -19.03 -4.01 15.31
N GLY A 182 -18.80 -2.88 14.66
CA GLY A 182 -17.84 -1.89 15.11
C GLY A 182 -18.10 -1.38 16.53
N SER A 183 -19.37 -1.38 16.96
CA SER A 183 -19.76 -1.07 18.35
C SER A 183 -19.14 -2.00 19.40
N PHE A 184 -18.75 -3.22 19.03
CA PHE A 184 -18.03 -4.14 19.92
C PHE A 184 -16.71 -3.55 20.44
N PHE A 185 -16.00 -2.80 19.60
CA PHE A 185 -14.72 -2.19 19.96
C PHE A 185 -14.86 -1.06 20.99
N GLN A 186 -16.07 -0.53 21.22
CA GLN A 186 -16.31 0.49 22.27
C GLN A 186 -16.03 -0.05 23.67
N ALA A 187 -16.26 -1.34 23.90
CA ALA A 187 -15.97 -1.98 25.19
C ALA A 187 -14.49 -1.91 25.57
N ALA A 188 -13.59 -1.77 24.56
CA ALA A 188 -12.14 -1.71 24.76
C ALA A 188 -11.57 -0.28 24.65
N GLY A 189 -12.37 0.78 24.78
CA GLY A 189 -11.77 2.11 24.74
C GLY A 189 -12.69 3.31 24.49
N GLY A 190 -13.93 3.13 24.06
CA GLY A 190 -14.86 4.22 23.76
C GLY A 190 -14.98 4.55 22.27
N LYS A 191 -15.26 5.81 21.92
CA LYS A 191 -15.57 6.28 20.56
C LYS A 191 -14.61 7.38 20.09
N GLY A 192 -14.52 7.58 18.76
CA GLY A 192 -13.85 8.72 18.15
C GLY A 192 -12.36 8.59 17.92
N PHE A 193 -11.76 7.43 18.23
CA PHE A 193 -10.35 7.13 18.00
C PHE A 193 -10.16 5.66 17.66
N GLN A 194 -8.97 5.29 17.17
CA GLN A 194 -8.63 3.89 16.89
C GLN A 194 -8.57 3.09 18.18
N ARG A 195 -9.52 2.20 18.35
CA ARG A 195 -9.67 1.35 19.54
C ARG A 195 -8.72 0.16 19.50
N PRO A 196 -8.37 -0.43 20.67
CA PRO A 196 -7.60 -1.68 20.70
C PRO A 196 -8.22 -2.75 19.81
N PHE A 197 -7.39 -3.49 19.12
CA PHE A 197 -7.72 -4.56 18.16
C PHE A 197 -8.43 -4.14 16.89
N GLU A 198 -8.90 -2.92 16.74
CA GLU A 198 -9.62 -2.45 15.55
C GLU A 198 -8.75 -2.56 14.30
N LEU A 199 -7.54 -1.99 14.34
CA LEU A 199 -6.57 -2.10 13.25
C LEU A 199 -6.09 -3.53 13.04
N ALA A 200 -5.85 -4.29 14.12
CA ALA A 200 -5.47 -5.68 14.04
C ALA A 200 -6.54 -6.54 13.35
N THR A 201 -7.82 -6.26 13.59
CA THR A 201 -8.94 -6.93 12.93
C THR A 201 -8.98 -6.65 11.43
N LEU A 202 -8.78 -5.38 11.01
CA LEU A 202 -8.69 -5.02 9.60
C LEU A 202 -7.51 -5.73 8.90
N ARG A 203 -6.35 -5.75 9.55
CA ARG A 203 -5.15 -6.43 9.03
C ARG A 203 -5.33 -7.93 8.94
N LEU A 204 -5.97 -8.56 9.93
CA LEU A 204 -6.29 -9.99 9.88
C LEU A 204 -7.26 -10.32 8.74
N ARG A 205 -8.26 -9.47 8.50
CA ARG A 205 -9.17 -9.60 7.35
C ARG A 205 -8.39 -9.53 6.02
N ASN A 206 -7.51 -8.56 5.86
CA ASN A 206 -6.67 -8.43 4.66
C ASN A 206 -5.76 -9.65 4.48
N MET A 207 -5.13 -10.11 5.56
CA MET A 207 -4.29 -11.30 5.55
C MET A 207 -5.09 -12.54 5.12
N THR A 208 -6.29 -12.74 5.65
CA THR A 208 -7.16 -13.86 5.30
C THR A 208 -7.54 -13.83 3.81
N GLU A 209 -7.91 -12.67 3.29
CA GLU A 209 -8.24 -12.50 1.87
C GLU A 209 -7.06 -12.89 0.98
N VAL A 210 -5.87 -12.38 1.27
CA VAL A 210 -4.68 -12.66 0.46
C VAL A 210 -4.27 -14.12 0.56
N LEU A 211 -4.20 -14.68 1.78
CA LEU A 211 -3.76 -16.08 1.96
C LEU A 211 -4.73 -17.06 1.33
N SER A 212 -6.04 -16.80 1.38
CA SER A 212 -7.06 -17.62 0.72
C SER A 212 -7.03 -17.55 -0.81
N ASN A 213 -6.39 -16.52 -1.37
CA ASN A 213 -6.28 -16.27 -2.82
C ASN A 213 -4.83 -16.06 -3.25
N TRP A 214 -3.88 -16.68 -2.55
CA TRP A 214 -2.45 -16.43 -2.65
C TRP A 214 -1.93 -16.39 -4.10
N ASN A 215 -2.18 -17.44 -4.87
CA ASN A 215 -1.68 -17.57 -6.25
C ASN A 215 -2.23 -16.50 -7.20
N THR A 216 -3.37 -15.89 -6.87
CA THR A 216 -3.93 -14.78 -7.63
C THR A 216 -3.25 -13.46 -7.27
N TYR A 217 -3.03 -13.20 -5.98
CA TYR A 217 -2.42 -11.96 -5.51
C TYR A 217 -0.92 -11.92 -5.70
N VAL A 218 -0.25 -13.07 -5.64
CA VAL A 218 1.21 -13.21 -5.66
C VAL A 218 1.63 -14.18 -6.76
N PRO A 219 1.54 -13.77 -8.04
CA PRO A 219 1.93 -14.64 -9.16
C PRO A 219 3.44 -14.93 -9.18
N ASP A 220 4.27 -14.05 -8.63
CA ASP A 220 5.71 -14.24 -8.47
C ASP A 220 6.17 -13.84 -7.07
N SER A 221 6.55 -14.83 -6.27
CA SER A 221 6.99 -14.63 -4.89
C SER A 221 8.37 -13.97 -4.75
N SER A 222 9.15 -13.81 -5.82
CA SER A 222 10.47 -13.19 -5.76
C SER A 222 10.45 -11.73 -5.32
N TYR A 223 9.29 -11.07 -5.40
CA TYR A 223 9.09 -9.67 -5.00
C TYR A 223 8.44 -9.47 -3.63
N LEU A 224 8.33 -10.50 -2.78
CA LEU A 224 7.65 -10.41 -1.47
C LEU A 224 8.22 -9.35 -0.53
N THR A 225 9.50 -9.07 -0.63
CA THR A 225 10.18 -8.07 0.21
C THR A 225 10.24 -6.68 -0.43
N GLN A 226 9.88 -6.55 -1.72
CA GLN A 226 9.91 -5.27 -2.42
C GLN A 226 9.01 -4.26 -1.70
N ARG A 227 9.50 -3.05 -1.48
CA ARG A 227 8.74 -1.95 -0.87
C ARG A 227 8.35 -0.92 -1.92
N GLY A 228 7.33 -0.13 -1.59
CA GLY A 228 6.72 0.85 -2.47
C GLY A 228 7.14 2.28 -2.19
N ALA A 229 6.39 3.22 -2.76
CA ALA A 229 6.53 4.65 -2.52
C ALA A 229 5.24 5.41 -2.84
N THR A 230 5.11 6.59 -2.26
CA THR A 230 4.04 7.55 -2.51
C THR A 230 4.65 8.88 -2.97
N PHE A 231 4.15 9.41 -4.08
CA PHE A 231 4.56 10.71 -4.63
C PHE A 231 3.34 11.59 -4.85
N LEU A 232 3.40 12.85 -4.43
CA LEU A 232 2.39 13.85 -4.75
C LEU A 232 3.04 14.97 -5.57
N PHE A 233 2.46 15.27 -6.71
CA PHE A 233 2.90 16.34 -7.61
C PHE A 233 1.84 17.43 -7.67
N ASP A 234 2.30 18.67 -7.88
CA ASP A 234 1.41 19.78 -8.24
C ASP A 234 1.01 19.75 -9.72
N SER A 235 0.20 20.72 -10.14
CA SER A 235 -0.27 20.85 -11.53
C SER A 235 0.84 21.06 -12.57
N GLN A 236 2.05 21.40 -12.14
CA GLN A 236 3.23 21.61 -12.99
C GLN A 236 4.16 20.39 -13.01
N GLY A 237 3.78 19.30 -12.33
CA GLY A 237 4.60 18.10 -12.19
C GLY A 237 5.75 18.26 -11.20
N LYS A 238 5.75 19.28 -10.35
CA LYS A 238 6.72 19.44 -9.28
C LYS A 238 6.34 18.56 -8.11
N LEU A 239 7.28 17.78 -7.61
CA LEU A 239 7.11 16.94 -6.43
C LEU A 239 6.92 17.80 -5.18
N ILE A 240 5.81 17.60 -4.48
CA ILE A 240 5.46 18.31 -3.24
C ILE A 240 5.44 17.39 -2.02
N TYR A 241 5.34 16.08 -2.22
CA TYR A 241 5.49 15.09 -1.15
C TYR A 241 6.09 13.80 -1.69
N GLU A 242 6.95 13.19 -0.89
CA GLU A 242 7.57 11.88 -1.16
C GLU A 242 7.64 11.07 0.12
N HIS A 243 7.20 9.81 0.04
CA HIS A 243 7.46 8.81 1.04
C HIS A 243 7.90 7.51 0.37
N CYS A 244 9.07 7.00 0.73
CA CYS A 244 9.59 5.71 0.24
C CYS A 244 9.54 4.71 1.39
N ASP A 245 8.78 3.63 1.20
CA ASP A 245 8.60 2.59 2.21
C ASP A 245 9.91 1.87 2.50
N ARG A 246 10.16 1.61 3.77
CA ARG A 246 11.30 0.80 4.19
C ARG A 246 10.91 -0.35 5.11
N ASN A 247 9.66 -0.34 5.54
CA ASN A 247 9.13 -1.25 6.56
C ASN A 247 7.94 -2.05 6.03
N ILE A 248 7.71 -3.20 6.59
CA ILE A 248 6.38 -3.80 6.62
C ILE A 248 5.52 -2.94 7.55
N LEU A 249 4.28 -2.65 7.16
CA LEU A 249 3.37 -1.71 7.84
C LEU A 249 3.98 -0.30 7.95
N GLY A 250 4.53 0.20 6.83
CA GLY A 250 5.22 1.47 6.78
C GLY A 250 4.94 2.28 5.51
N PHE A 251 3.75 2.14 4.91
CA PHE A 251 3.35 2.77 3.65
C PHE A 251 3.10 4.28 3.75
N ALA A 252 3.16 4.85 4.95
CA ALA A 252 3.03 6.29 5.18
C ALA A 252 3.98 6.76 6.28
N GLU A 253 4.36 8.03 6.24
CA GLU A 253 5.18 8.67 7.27
C GLU A 253 4.45 8.68 8.62
N ASN A 254 3.15 8.96 8.61
CA ASN A 254 2.29 8.94 9.78
C ASN A 254 1.22 7.85 9.68
N MET A 255 1.48 6.69 10.23
CA MET A 255 0.55 5.55 10.20
C MET A 255 -0.72 5.75 11.05
N SER A 256 -0.77 6.76 11.93
CA SER A 256 -2.00 7.14 12.65
C SER A 256 -2.97 7.91 11.76
N ASN A 257 -2.47 8.62 10.77
CA ASN A 257 -3.25 9.33 9.74
C ASN A 257 -2.49 9.28 8.40
N PRO A 258 -2.58 8.18 7.67
CA PRO A 258 -1.72 7.92 6.51
C PRO A 258 -1.86 8.91 5.35
N LEU A 259 -2.99 9.62 5.29
CA LEU A 259 -3.31 10.56 4.21
C LEU A 259 -3.22 12.03 4.64
N ASP A 260 -2.68 12.35 5.83
CA ASP A 260 -2.62 13.72 6.34
C ASP A 260 -1.81 14.67 5.43
N PHE A 261 -0.85 14.15 4.68
CA PHE A 261 -0.05 14.91 3.72
C PHE A 261 -0.87 15.50 2.56
N LEU A 262 -2.03 14.90 2.24
CA LEU A 262 -2.94 15.42 1.20
C LEU A 262 -3.68 16.70 1.64
N TYR A 263 -3.66 17.01 2.93
CA TYR A 263 -4.45 18.09 3.52
C TYR A 263 -3.58 19.25 4.05
N LYS A 264 -2.29 19.14 3.91
CA LYS A 264 -1.31 20.19 4.21
C LYS A 264 -1.06 21.05 2.99
#